data_2bade3c11705f41eea2ec2e498496331
#
_entry.id   2bade3c11705f41eea2ec2e498496331
#
_cell.length_a   1.000
_cell.length_b   1.000
_cell.length_c   1.000
_cell.angle_alpha   90.00
_cell.angle_beta   90.00
_cell.angle_gamma   90.00
#
_symmetry.space_group_name_H-M   'P 1'
#
loop_
_entity.id
_entity.type
_entity.pdbx_description
1 polymer ?
#
loop_
_entity_poly.entity_id
_entity_poly.type
_entity_poly.pdbx_seq_one_letter_code
_entity_poly.pdbx_strand_id
1 'polypeptide(L)'
;MPARRSSGAPAAPGTPAPETAPRTGPPETAAPQTTADETGPPAPVPPALSRRHAAGAPSARGLLFTLLGEFMLTTDGTAWTSAVLAAFGRLGIEEKATRQALMRTAAAGWLEPEKLGRRTRWRLTGSARRLLTDGAERIYSFTGPAEEWDGRWLLVYARVPESDRRARHVVRSRLSWAGFGSLGAGLWISPHPASGAEATGVLGAAGLAGDAHVFVATRSGLGDVRAMVAAAWDLAAVEEQYEQFIEEFRDPAPGDVLARQVELVHAWRRFPSIDPALPRELLPARWSGLDAARLFADRHQRWSGDARLEWKRLNDLG
;
A
#
# COMPACT_ATOMS: atom_id res chain seq x y z
N MET A 1 74.37 -14.61 31.06
CA MET A 1 74.82 -14.91 32.44
C MET A 1 74.89 -13.61 33.24
N PRO A 2 74.60 -13.56 34.53
CA PRO A 2 73.79 -14.42 35.38
C PRO A 2 72.69 -13.59 36.07
N ALA A 3 71.64 -14.08 36.55
CA ALA A 3 71.28 -14.92 37.67
C ALA A 3 70.53 -14.20 38.80
N ARG A 4 69.39 -14.79 39.14
CA ARG A 4 68.93 -15.13 40.53
C ARG A 4 68.42 -13.95 41.40
N ARG A 5 67.35 -14.00 42.09
CA ARG A 5 66.70 -14.88 43.09
C ARG A 5 65.46 -14.15 43.54
N SER A 6 64.27 -14.66 43.68
CA SER A 6 63.70 -15.51 44.73
C SER A 6 63.28 -14.78 46.01
N SER A 7 62.18 -15.20 46.54
CA SER A 7 61.69 -15.09 47.95
C SER A 7 60.68 -14.01 48.18
N GLY A 8 59.56 -14.22 48.79
CA GLY A 8 59.01 -15.26 49.60
C GLY A 8 57.63 -14.76 50.09
N ALA A 9 56.73 -15.67 50.26
CA ALA A 9 55.46 -15.43 50.97
C ALA A 9 55.69 -15.26 52.45
N PRO A 10 54.76 -14.74 53.24
CA PRO A 10 54.10 -15.69 54.12
C PRO A 10 52.57 -15.51 54.24
N ALA A 11 52.02 -16.56 54.75
CA ALA A 11 50.73 -17.06 55.05
C ALA A 11 49.81 -16.22 55.93
N ALA A 12 48.56 -16.60 55.86
CA ALA A 12 47.33 -16.24 56.49
C ALA A 12 47.34 -16.07 58.05
N PRO A 13 46.29 -15.52 58.63
CA PRO A 13 45.27 -16.46 59.19
C PRO A 13 43.80 -15.98 59.12
N GLY A 14 42.92 -16.93 59.13
CA GLY A 14 41.83 -17.10 60.12
C GLY A 14 40.48 -16.56 59.71
N THR A 15 39.63 -17.48 59.31
CA THR A 15 38.17 -17.43 59.31
C THR A 15 37.56 -17.10 60.71
N PRO A 16 36.38 -16.49 60.81
CA PRO A 16 35.21 -17.31 61.10
C PRO A 16 33.98 -17.00 60.26
N ALA A 17 33.15 -18.01 60.06
CA ALA A 17 31.82 -17.92 59.47
C ALA A 17 30.83 -17.24 60.41
N PRO A 18 29.86 -16.53 59.84
CA PRO A 18 28.60 -16.33 60.54
C PRO A 18 27.41 -16.98 59.83
N GLU A 19 26.76 -17.76 60.57
CA GLU A 19 25.34 -17.75 60.94
C GLU A 19 24.31 -17.58 59.84
N THR A 20 23.54 -18.65 59.71
CA THR A 20 22.37 -18.84 58.88
C THR A 20 21.24 -17.87 59.27
N ALA A 21 20.84 -17.01 58.34
CA ALA A 21 19.60 -16.24 58.42
C ALA A 21 18.60 -16.75 57.37
N PRO A 22 17.27 -16.66 57.64
CA PRO A 22 16.25 -17.39 56.93
C PRO A 22 16.02 -16.81 55.52
N ARG A 23 15.81 -17.72 54.56
CA ARG A 23 15.42 -17.45 53.19
C ARG A 23 14.01 -16.92 53.14
N THR A 24 13.84 -15.64 52.97
CA THR A 24 12.62 -15.05 52.43
C THR A 24 12.65 -15.15 50.92
N GLY A 25 11.76 -15.93 50.37
CA GLY A 25 11.59 -16.07 48.92
C GLY A 25 11.13 -14.73 48.29
N PRO A 26 11.47 -14.49 47.04
CA PRO A 26 10.95 -13.31 46.36
C PRO A 26 9.45 -13.41 46.12
N PRO A 27 8.73 -12.26 46.09
CA PRO A 27 7.29 -12.28 45.85
C PRO A 27 7.00 -12.80 44.43
N GLU A 28 6.08 -13.73 44.39
CA GLU A 28 5.49 -14.29 43.18
C GLU A 28 4.89 -13.15 42.34
N THR A 29 5.62 -12.76 41.29
CA THR A 29 5.12 -11.78 40.33
C THR A 29 4.03 -12.48 39.52
N ALA A 30 2.80 -12.11 39.81
CA ALA A 30 1.65 -12.54 39.02
C ALA A 30 1.90 -12.18 37.53
N ALA A 31 1.96 -13.21 36.70
CA ALA A 31 1.99 -13.06 35.25
C ALA A 31 0.74 -12.29 34.80
N PRO A 32 0.87 -11.30 33.89
CA PRO A 32 -0.31 -10.71 33.32
C PRO A 32 -1.04 -11.78 32.53
N GLN A 33 -2.31 -12.01 32.89
CA GLN A 33 -3.22 -12.83 32.11
C GLN A 33 -3.31 -12.21 30.71
N THR A 34 -2.70 -12.88 29.76
CA THR A 34 -2.88 -12.62 28.34
C THR A 34 -4.36 -12.87 28.05
N THR A 35 -5.11 -11.80 27.88
CA THR A 35 -6.47 -11.88 27.34
C THR A 35 -6.34 -12.46 25.93
N ALA A 36 -6.97 -13.62 25.77
CA ALA A 36 -7.04 -14.36 24.54
C ALA A 36 -7.64 -13.47 23.43
N ASP A 37 -6.87 -13.34 22.36
CA ASP A 37 -7.26 -13.65 21.00
C ASP A 37 -8.55 -12.99 20.49
N GLU A 38 -8.46 -11.73 20.07
CA GLU A 38 -9.31 -11.21 19.00
C GLU A 38 -8.61 -11.46 17.64
N THR A 39 -8.51 -12.71 17.27
CA THR A 39 -8.20 -13.10 15.89
C THR A 39 -9.48 -12.94 15.08
N GLY A 40 -9.81 -11.69 14.78
CA GLY A 40 -10.78 -11.40 13.73
C GLY A 40 -10.28 -11.99 12.40
N PRO A 41 -11.18 -12.35 11.47
CA PRO A 41 -10.76 -12.88 10.17
C PRO A 41 -9.74 -11.93 9.52
N PRO A 42 -8.71 -12.47 8.86
CA PRO A 42 -7.66 -11.65 8.24
C PRO A 42 -8.30 -10.61 7.34
N ALA A 43 -7.86 -9.35 7.48
CA ALA A 43 -8.38 -8.24 6.70
C ALA A 43 -8.39 -8.62 5.22
N PRO A 44 -9.49 -8.38 4.50
CA PRO A 44 -9.56 -8.71 3.08
C PRO A 44 -8.43 -7.98 2.35
N VAL A 45 -7.56 -8.76 1.72
CA VAL A 45 -6.48 -8.23 0.88
C VAL A 45 -7.14 -7.37 -0.20
N PRO A 46 -6.73 -6.10 -0.38
CA PRO A 46 -7.28 -5.27 -1.46
C PRO A 46 -7.13 -6.05 -2.76
N PRO A 47 -8.14 -6.05 -3.65
CA PRO A 47 -8.05 -6.75 -4.90
C PRO A 47 -6.84 -6.21 -5.65
N ALA A 48 -5.84 -7.07 -5.87
CA ALA A 48 -4.67 -6.74 -6.65
C ALA A 48 -5.17 -6.18 -8.00
N LEU A 49 -4.77 -4.94 -8.30
CA LEU A 49 -5.03 -4.38 -9.62
C LEU A 49 -4.24 -5.23 -10.60
N SER A 50 -4.91 -6.18 -11.21
CA SER A 50 -4.31 -7.07 -12.19
C SER A 50 -3.87 -6.21 -13.37
N ARG A 51 -2.61 -6.34 -13.80
CA ARG A 51 -2.07 -5.69 -15.01
C ARG A 51 -2.92 -5.95 -16.27
N ARG A 52 -3.81 -6.96 -16.24
CA ARG A 52 -4.75 -7.28 -17.32
C ARG A 52 -5.90 -6.28 -17.48
N HIS A 53 -6.08 -5.33 -16.57
CA HIS A 53 -7.15 -4.33 -16.64
C HIS A 53 -6.69 -2.97 -17.20
N ALA A 54 -5.46 -2.85 -17.65
CA ALA A 54 -4.93 -1.60 -18.21
C ALA A 54 -5.47 -1.28 -19.62
N ALA A 55 -6.16 -2.22 -20.29
CA ALA A 55 -6.63 -2.06 -21.68
C ALA A 55 -8.12 -2.38 -21.88
N GLY A 56 -8.92 -2.53 -20.82
CA GLY A 56 -10.36 -2.81 -20.90
C GLY A 56 -11.20 -1.81 -20.14
N ALA A 57 -12.50 -1.71 -20.48
CA ALA A 57 -13.46 -0.88 -19.76
C ALA A 57 -13.39 -1.16 -18.25
N PRO A 58 -13.48 -0.12 -17.39
CA PRO A 58 -13.35 -0.27 -15.96
C PRO A 58 -14.42 -1.23 -15.42
N SER A 59 -14.03 -2.17 -14.56
CA SER A 59 -14.99 -3.13 -13.99
C SER A 59 -15.95 -2.42 -13.04
N ALA A 60 -17.24 -2.79 -13.06
CA ALA A 60 -18.24 -2.25 -12.14
C ALA A 60 -17.80 -2.34 -10.68
N ARG A 61 -17.09 -3.41 -10.28
CA ARG A 61 -16.53 -3.54 -8.93
C ARG A 61 -15.41 -2.53 -8.66
N GLY A 62 -14.54 -2.31 -9.64
CA GLY A 62 -13.46 -1.31 -9.52
C GLY A 62 -13.98 0.10 -9.35
N LEU A 63 -14.99 0.49 -10.15
CA LEU A 63 -15.69 1.76 -10.04
C LEU A 63 -16.43 1.89 -8.70
N LEU A 64 -17.03 0.78 -8.19
CA LEU A 64 -17.69 0.79 -6.89
C LEU A 64 -16.70 1.16 -5.78
N PHE A 65 -15.51 0.57 -5.74
CA PHE A 65 -14.50 0.96 -4.74
C PHE A 65 -14.10 2.43 -4.84
N THR A 66 -14.01 2.97 -6.05
CA THR A 66 -13.73 4.40 -6.24
C THR A 66 -14.87 5.25 -5.68
N LEU A 67 -16.12 4.92 -6.00
CA LEU A 67 -17.29 5.62 -5.49
C LEU A 67 -17.40 5.55 -3.97
N LEU A 68 -17.13 4.36 -3.37
CA LEU A 68 -17.13 4.18 -1.92
C LEU A 68 -16.05 5.06 -1.25
N GLY A 69 -14.86 5.11 -1.81
CA GLY A 69 -13.75 5.93 -1.29
C GLY A 69 -14.01 7.42 -1.44
N GLU A 70 -14.50 7.86 -2.60
CA GLU A 70 -14.68 9.29 -2.90
C GLU A 70 -15.87 9.89 -2.16
N PHE A 71 -16.98 9.16 -2.05
CA PHE A 71 -18.24 9.74 -1.54
C PHE A 71 -18.69 9.18 -0.20
N MET A 72 -18.52 7.88 0.07
CA MET A 72 -19.00 7.32 1.35
C MET A 72 -18.05 7.55 2.50
N LEU A 73 -16.73 7.67 2.28
CA LEU A 73 -15.80 8.04 3.36
C LEU A 73 -16.03 9.45 3.89
N THR A 74 -16.44 10.36 3.02
CA THR A 74 -16.63 11.80 3.34
C THR A 74 -18.01 12.10 3.92
N THR A 75 -18.88 11.11 4.01
CA THR A 75 -20.23 11.21 4.56
C THR A 75 -20.42 10.27 5.76
N ASP A 76 -21.66 9.94 6.11
CA ASP A 76 -22.01 8.99 7.16
C ASP A 76 -21.62 7.53 6.86
N GLY A 77 -21.06 7.28 5.68
CA GLY A 77 -20.64 5.95 5.22
C GLY A 77 -21.80 5.08 4.74
N THR A 78 -22.91 5.70 4.36
CA THR A 78 -24.09 4.98 3.86
C THR A 78 -24.47 5.39 2.45
N ALA A 79 -25.08 4.47 1.70
CA ALA A 79 -25.62 4.72 0.38
C ALA A 79 -26.84 3.85 0.10
N TRP A 80 -27.87 4.43 -0.54
CA TRP A 80 -29.00 3.66 -1.03
C TRP A 80 -28.65 2.92 -2.33
N THR A 81 -29.24 1.75 -2.52
CA THR A 81 -29.09 1.00 -3.77
C THR A 81 -29.49 1.86 -4.98
N SER A 82 -30.58 2.63 -4.89
CA SER A 82 -31.05 3.55 -5.93
C SER A 82 -30.00 4.61 -6.29
N ALA A 83 -29.36 5.21 -5.29
CA ALA A 83 -28.31 6.21 -5.52
C ALA A 83 -27.10 5.61 -6.27
N VAL A 84 -26.65 4.41 -5.86
CA VAL A 84 -25.55 3.71 -6.54
C VAL A 84 -25.95 3.34 -7.97
N LEU A 85 -27.18 2.86 -8.21
CA LEU A 85 -27.67 2.55 -9.55
C LEU A 85 -27.72 3.80 -10.43
N ALA A 86 -28.23 4.92 -9.90
CA ALA A 86 -28.28 6.18 -10.64
C ALA A 86 -26.87 6.70 -11.00
N ALA A 87 -25.93 6.66 -10.05
CA ALA A 87 -24.55 7.05 -10.30
C ALA A 87 -23.88 6.16 -11.36
N PHE A 88 -24.09 4.85 -11.30
CA PHE A 88 -23.53 3.90 -12.25
C PHE A 88 -24.16 3.97 -13.64
N GLY A 89 -25.47 4.30 -13.71
CA GLY A 89 -26.13 4.59 -14.99
C GLY A 89 -25.48 5.76 -15.74
N ARG A 90 -25.00 6.79 -15.03
CA ARG A 90 -24.24 7.92 -15.61
C ARG A 90 -22.86 7.53 -16.12
N LEU A 91 -22.30 6.46 -15.55
CA LEU A 91 -21.03 5.84 -16.01
C LEU A 91 -21.24 4.79 -17.12
N GLY A 92 -22.46 4.64 -17.62
CA GLY A 92 -22.79 3.66 -18.65
C GLY A 92 -22.79 2.20 -18.14
N ILE A 93 -22.85 1.98 -16.83
CA ILE A 93 -22.85 0.64 -16.24
C ILE A 93 -24.28 0.16 -16.02
N GLU A 94 -24.59 -1.01 -16.55
CA GLU A 94 -25.91 -1.62 -16.43
C GLU A 94 -26.30 -1.91 -14.97
N GLU A 95 -27.61 -1.78 -14.68
CA GLU A 95 -28.17 -2.03 -13.36
C GLU A 95 -27.83 -3.41 -12.80
N LYS A 96 -27.92 -4.46 -13.65
CA LYS A 96 -27.58 -5.83 -13.26
C LYS A 96 -26.12 -5.96 -12.81
N ALA A 97 -25.18 -5.34 -13.52
CA ALA A 97 -23.77 -5.35 -13.20
C ALA A 97 -23.52 -4.59 -11.87
N THR A 98 -24.19 -3.47 -11.66
CA THR A 98 -24.13 -2.68 -10.44
C THR A 98 -24.62 -3.45 -9.22
N ARG A 99 -25.79 -4.10 -9.32
CA ARG A 99 -26.34 -4.95 -8.26
C ARG A 99 -25.42 -6.12 -7.92
N GLN A 100 -24.83 -6.76 -8.92
CA GLN A 100 -23.86 -7.83 -8.72
C GLN A 100 -22.59 -7.30 -8.04
N ALA A 101 -22.11 -6.11 -8.39
CA ALA A 101 -20.95 -5.49 -7.75
C ALA A 101 -21.22 -5.23 -6.25
N LEU A 102 -22.39 -4.66 -5.91
CA LEU A 102 -22.81 -4.44 -4.52
C LEU A 102 -22.85 -5.75 -3.74
N MET A 103 -23.52 -6.77 -4.27
CA MET A 103 -23.64 -8.07 -3.59
C MET A 103 -22.29 -8.76 -3.38
N ARG A 104 -21.40 -8.75 -4.38
CA ARG A 104 -20.04 -9.31 -4.25
C ARG A 104 -19.18 -8.53 -3.26
N THR A 105 -19.36 -7.22 -3.19
CA THR A 105 -18.63 -6.35 -2.27
C THR A 105 -19.11 -6.58 -0.83
N ALA A 106 -20.41 -6.80 -0.63
CA ALA A 106 -20.97 -7.19 0.66
C ALA A 106 -20.53 -8.60 1.08
N ALA A 107 -20.57 -9.58 0.17
CA ALA A 107 -20.09 -10.94 0.44
C ALA A 107 -18.60 -10.98 0.81
N ALA A 108 -17.82 -10.01 0.34
CA ALA A 108 -16.41 -9.84 0.70
C ALA A 108 -16.20 -9.04 2.01
N GLY A 109 -17.26 -8.71 2.76
CA GLY A 109 -17.18 -8.04 4.06
C GLY A 109 -16.86 -6.53 4.00
N TRP A 110 -17.09 -5.88 2.85
CA TRP A 110 -16.86 -4.45 2.70
C TRP A 110 -18.10 -3.60 2.99
N LEU A 111 -19.27 -4.16 2.70
CA LEU A 111 -20.56 -3.51 2.87
C LEU A 111 -21.48 -4.39 3.70
N GLU A 112 -22.29 -3.75 4.53
CA GLU A 112 -23.40 -4.38 5.27
C GLU A 112 -24.71 -3.84 4.70
N PRO A 113 -25.67 -4.74 4.31
CA PRO A 113 -26.97 -4.33 3.86
C PRO A 113 -27.90 -4.05 5.05
N GLU A 114 -28.55 -2.91 5.05
CA GLU A 114 -29.64 -2.56 5.96
C GLU A 114 -30.94 -2.46 5.18
N LYS A 115 -31.90 -3.34 5.50
CA LYS A 115 -33.22 -3.32 4.85
C LYS A 115 -34.14 -2.35 5.57
N LEU A 116 -34.67 -1.36 4.85
CA LEU A 116 -35.62 -0.37 5.32
C LEU A 116 -36.88 -0.43 4.43
N GLY A 117 -37.83 -1.27 4.82
CA GLY A 117 -39.00 -1.58 4.01
C GLY A 117 -38.61 -2.31 2.70
N ARG A 118 -38.97 -1.73 1.56
CA ARG A 118 -38.62 -2.27 0.24
C ARG A 118 -37.27 -1.82 -0.27
N ARG A 119 -36.59 -0.91 0.44
CA ARG A 119 -35.29 -0.32 0.05
C ARG A 119 -34.16 -0.97 0.82
N THR A 120 -32.96 -0.95 0.22
CA THR A 120 -31.73 -1.41 0.86
C THR A 120 -30.73 -0.26 0.90
N ARG A 121 -30.25 0.02 2.11
CA ARG A 121 -29.14 0.94 2.37
C ARG A 121 -27.90 0.11 2.64
N TRP A 122 -26.78 0.54 2.13
CA TRP A 122 -25.47 -0.09 2.31
C TRP A 122 -24.65 0.75 3.26
N ARG A 123 -23.96 0.10 4.21
CA ARG A 123 -23.06 0.75 5.15
C ARG A 123 -21.65 0.18 4.97
N LEU A 124 -20.60 1.03 5.02
CA LEU A 124 -19.23 0.56 5.09
C LEU A 124 -18.96 -0.15 6.41
N THR A 125 -18.38 -1.35 6.35
CA THR A 125 -17.85 -2.03 7.55
C THR A 125 -16.69 -1.25 8.14
N GLY A 126 -16.38 -1.45 9.43
CA GLY A 126 -15.24 -0.79 10.08
C GLY A 126 -13.91 -1.13 9.43
N SER A 127 -13.73 -2.37 8.98
CA SER A 127 -12.53 -2.80 8.23
C SER A 127 -12.45 -2.15 6.85
N ALA A 128 -13.57 -2.05 6.13
CA ALA A 128 -13.64 -1.38 4.85
C ALA A 128 -13.31 0.12 4.97
N ARG A 129 -13.83 0.77 6.00
CA ARG A 129 -13.55 2.19 6.25
C ARG A 129 -12.06 2.42 6.46
N ARG A 130 -11.39 1.64 7.30
CA ARG A 130 -9.94 1.75 7.50
C ARG A 130 -9.17 1.57 6.18
N LEU A 131 -9.44 0.49 5.44
CA LEU A 131 -8.75 0.21 4.18
C LEU A 131 -8.97 1.30 3.11
N LEU A 132 -10.18 1.85 3.04
CA LEU A 132 -10.47 2.94 2.10
C LEU A 132 -9.81 4.26 2.56
N THR A 133 -9.71 4.50 3.87
CA THR A 133 -8.98 5.68 4.40
C THR A 133 -7.49 5.60 4.06
N ASP A 134 -6.84 4.47 4.35
CA ASP A 134 -5.43 4.23 4.01
C ASP A 134 -5.20 4.34 2.49
N GLY A 135 -6.13 3.78 1.71
CA GLY A 135 -6.10 3.88 0.25
C GLY A 135 -6.27 5.30 -0.26
N ALA A 136 -7.18 6.07 0.32
CA ALA A 136 -7.42 7.46 -0.03
C ALA A 136 -6.19 8.32 0.31
N GLU A 137 -5.63 8.16 1.50
CA GLU A 137 -4.40 8.85 1.89
C GLU A 137 -3.28 8.60 0.86
N ARG A 138 -3.05 7.35 0.47
CA ARG A 138 -2.05 6.99 -0.54
C ARG A 138 -2.35 7.59 -1.92
N ILE A 139 -3.61 7.64 -2.34
CA ILE A 139 -4.03 8.18 -3.64
C ILE A 139 -3.86 9.69 -3.69
N TYR A 140 -4.29 10.40 -2.65
CA TYR A 140 -4.31 11.87 -2.65
C TYR A 140 -2.99 12.50 -2.18
N SER A 141 -2.16 11.78 -1.42
CA SER A 141 -0.79 12.24 -1.10
C SER A 141 0.22 11.96 -2.22
N PHE A 142 -0.18 11.17 -3.23
CA PHE A 142 0.72 10.84 -4.34
C PHE A 142 0.87 12.02 -5.29
N THR A 143 2.00 12.70 -5.20
CA THR A 143 2.32 13.92 -5.97
C THR A 143 3.38 13.71 -7.06
N GLY A 144 3.77 12.47 -7.29
CA GLY A 144 4.85 12.15 -8.23
C GLY A 144 6.21 11.94 -7.55
N PRO A 145 7.33 12.17 -8.26
CA PRO A 145 8.67 11.84 -7.80
C PRO A 145 9.07 12.60 -6.53
N ALA A 146 9.90 11.94 -5.69
CA ALA A 146 10.49 12.54 -4.51
C ALA A 146 11.37 13.76 -4.88
N GLU A 147 11.36 14.80 -4.03
CA GLU A 147 12.03 16.08 -4.34
C GLU A 147 13.56 15.99 -4.28
N GLU A 148 14.13 15.24 -3.33
CA GLU A 148 15.59 15.11 -3.17
C GLU A 148 16.00 13.67 -2.89
N TRP A 149 17.07 13.22 -3.52
CA TRP A 149 17.64 11.90 -3.30
C TRP A 149 19.05 11.98 -2.70
N ASP A 150 19.26 11.27 -1.61
CA ASP A 150 20.53 11.23 -0.89
C ASP A 150 21.60 10.29 -1.51
N GLY A 151 21.30 9.69 -2.66
CA GLY A 151 22.19 8.75 -3.36
C GLY A 151 22.21 7.35 -2.77
N ARG A 152 21.40 7.07 -1.73
CA ARG A 152 21.34 5.75 -1.10
C ARG A 152 20.28 4.87 -1.74
N TRP A 153 20.57 3.58 -1.72
CA TRP A 153 19.71 2.51 -2.20
C TRP A 153 19.37 1.56 -1.08
N LEU A 154 18.14 1.10 -1.06
CA LEU A 154 17.75 -0.08 -0.31
C LEU A 154 17.89 -1.29 -1.23
N LEU A 155 18.72 -2.24 -0.83
CA LEU A 155 18.94 -3.49 -1.55
C LEU A 155 18.27 -4.60 -0.76
N VAL A 156 17.46 -5.39 -1.44
CA VAL A 156 16.86 -6.61 -0.88
C VAL A 156 17.37 -7.79 -1.70
N TYR A 157 18.05 -8.70 -1.04
CA TYR A 157 18.45 -9.98 -1.61
C TYR A 157 17.61 -11.07 -0.97
N ALA A 158 16.80 -11.76 -1.76
CA ALA A 158 15.91 -12.81 -1.28
C ALA A 158 16.10 -14.09 -2.12
N ARG A 159 16.52 -15.15 -1.47
CA ARG A 159 16.63 -16.47 -2.09
C ARG A 159 15.27 -17.16 -2.06
N VAL A 160 14.62 -17.21 -3.20
CA VAL A 160 13.37 -17.98 -3.33
C VAL A 160 13.64 -19.24 -4.14
N PRO A 161 13.45 -20.44 -3.58
CA PRO A 161 13.65 -21.69 -4.30
C PRO A 161 12.85 -21.72 -5.62
N GLU A 162 13.45 -22.27 -6.67
CA GLU A 162 12.77 -22.38 -7.97
C GLU A 162 11.49 -23.22 -7.91
N SER A 163 11.42 -24.17 -7.01
CA SER A 163 10.24 -25.01 -6.75
C SER A 163 9.08 -24.21 -6.15
N ASP A 164 9.35 -23.13 -5.39
CA ASP A 164 8.31 -22.31 -4.74
C ASP A 164 7.82 -21.18 -5.65
N ARG A 165 7.01 -21.54 -6.63
CA ARG A 165 6.37 -20.58 -7.54
C ARG A 165 5.46 -19.60 -6.82
N ARG A 166 4.83 -20.03 -5.71
CA ARG A 166 3.91 -19.19 -4.94
C ARG A 166 4.65 -18.09 -4.20
N ALA A 167 5.70 -18.42 -3.46
CA ALA A 167 6.53 -17.42 -2.76
C ALA A 167 7.15 -16.44 -3.76
N ARG A 168 7.68 -16.92 -4.91
CA ARG A 168 8.20 -16.03 -5.96
C ARG A 168 7.16 -15.05 -6.48
N HIS A 169 5.94 -15.52 -6.74
CA HIS A 169 4.86 -14.63 -7.19
C HIS A 169 4.48 -13.60 -6.13
N VAL A 170 4.36 -14.03 -4.87
CA VAL A 170 4.04 -13.16 -3.73
C VAL A 170 5.12 -12.09 -3.54
N VAL A 171 6.39 -12.49 -3.48
CA VAL A 171 7.53 -11.56 -3.31
C VAL A 171 7.57 -10.57 -4.48
N ARG A 172 7.53 -11.07 -5.72
CA ARG A 172 7.53 -10.21 -6.90
C ARG A 172 6.39 -9.19 -6.86
N SER A 173 5.16 -9.66 -6.65
CA SER A 173 3.99 -8.79 -6.68
C SER A 173 4.03 -7.75 -5.57
N ARG A 174 4.38 -8.14 -4.35
CA ARG A 174 4.36 -7.23 -3.19
C ARG A 174 5.53 -6.25 -3.20
N LEU A 175 6.76 -6.70 -3.53
CA LEU A 175 7.90 -5.79 -3.65
C LEU A 175 7.72 -4.80 -4.81
N SER A 176 7.23 -5.26 -5.98
CA SER A 176 6.90 -4.33 -7.07
C SER A 176 5.81 -3.33 -6.67
N TRP A 177 4.83 -3.77 -5.89
CA TRP A 177 3.76 -2.88 -5.38
C TRP A 177 4.29 -1.88 -4.35
N ALA A 178 5.31 -2.25 -3.58
CA ALA A 178 6.05 -1.38 -2.66
C ALA A 178 7.09 -0.48 -3.36
N GLY A 179 7.10 -0.42 -4.71
CA GLY A 179 7.99 0.44 -5.49
C GLY A 179 9.37 -0.13 -5.75
N PHE A 180 9.65 -1.40 -5.38
CA PHE A 180 10.95 -2.01 -5.64
C PHE A 180 11.09 -2.45 -7.10
N GLY A 181 12.25 -2.18 -7.68
CA GLY A 181 12.68 -2.71 -8.97
C GLY A 181 13.45 -4.00 -8.84
N SER A 182 13.29 -4.90 -9.79
CA SER A 182 13.99 -6.19 -9.81
C SER A 182 15.18 -6.14 -10.77
N LEU A 183 16.37 -6.47 -10.26
CA LEU A 183 17.59 -6.68 -11.07
C LEU A 183 17.81 -8.15 -11.43
N GLY A 184 16.84 -9.03 -11.14
CA GLY A 184 16.98 -10.47 -11.37
C GLY A 184 17.68 -11.20 -10.24
N ALA A 185 17.77 -12.54 -10.35
CA ALA A 185 18.48 -13.41 -9.39
C ALA A 185 18.13 -13.17 -7.90
N GLY A 186 16.92 -12.71 -7.61
CA GLY A 186 16.49 -12.41 -6.24
C GLY A 186 16.95 -11.06 -5.69
N LEU A 187 17.56 -10.22 -6.52
CA LEU A 187 17.99 -8.88 -6.13
C LEU A 187 16.94 -7.83 -6.50
N TRP A 188 16.55 -7.04 -5.50
CA TRP A 188 15.60 -5.93 -5.62
C TRP A 188 16.23 -4.65 -5.10
N ILE A 189 15.85 -3.53 -5.68
CA ILE A 189 16.37 -2.22 -5.31
C ILE A 189 15.23 -1.21 -5.15
N SER A 190 15.44 -0.25 -4.26
CA SER A 190 14.60 0.94 -4.12
C SER A 190 15.48 2.15 -3.79
N PRO A 191 15.22 3.34 -4.31
CA PRO A 191 15.90 4.56 -3.90
C PRO A 191 15.36 5.14 -2.57
N HIS A 192 14.46 4.42 -1.90
CA HIS A 192 13.80 4.83 -0.67
C HIS A 192 14.25 3.97 0.52
N PRO A 193 15.33 4.33 1.25
CA PRO A 193 15.81 3.55 2.40
C PRO A 193 14.76 3.34 3.49
N ALA A 194 13.80 4.27 3.61
CA ALA A 194 12.70 4.18 4.58
C ALA A 194 11.74 2.98 4.34
N SER A 195 11.71 2.43 3.12
CA SER A 195 10.88 1.25 2.79
C SER A 195 11.40 -0.08 3.35
N GLY A 196 12.46 -0.05 4.17
CA GLY A 196 13.06 -1.26 4.76
C GLY A 196 12.10 -2.08 5.61
N ALA A 197 11.27 -1.43 6.41
CA ALA A 197 10.26 -2.11 7.23
C ALA A 197 9.20 -2.83 6.38
N GLU A 198 8.74 -2.19 5.29
CA GLU A 198 7.80 -2.77 4.35
C GLU A 198 8.40 -3.99 3.64
N ALA A 199 9.65 -3.88 3.17
CA ALA A 199 10.35 -5.01 2.57
C ALA A 199 10.47 -6.20 3.54
N THR A 200 10.85 -5.94 4.78
CA THR A 200 10.95 -6.96 5.83
C THR A 200 9.61 -7.64 6.10
N GLY A 201 8.52 -6.85 6.16
CA GLY A 201 7.16 -7.37 6.31
C GLY A 201 6.74 -8.28 5.15
N VAL A 202 7.05 -7.89 3.91
CA VAL A 202 6.77 -8.70 2.71
C VAL A 202 7.51 -10.03 2.75
N LEU A 203 8.79 -10.01 3.11
CA LEU A 203 9.66 -11.20 3.18
C LEU A 203 9.24 -12.14 4.30
N GLY A 204 8.90 -11.59 5.48
CA GLY A 204 8.38 -12.35 6.61
C GLY A 204 7.07 -13.05 6.28
N ALA A 205 6.12 -12.34 5.65
CA ALA A 205 4.85 -12.91 5.21
C ALA A 205 4.99 -13.96 4.10
N ALA A 206 6.10 -13.96 3.36
CA ALA A 206 6.45 -14.98 2.38
C ALA A 206 7.25 -16.16 2.97
N GLY A 207 7.54 -16.15 4.28
CA GLY A 207 8.33 -17.19 4.96
C GLY A 207 9.82 -17.14 4.66
N LEU A 208 10.34 -16.01 4.19
CA LEU A 208 11.73 -15.85 3.72
C LEU A 208 12.62 -15.09 4.70
N ALA A 209 12.21 -14.91 5.95
CA ALA A 209 12.95 -14.13 6.94
C ALA A 209 14.39 -14.65 7.17
N GLY A 210 14.62 -15.97 7.02
CA GLY A 210 15.94 -16.60 7.15
C GLY A 210 16.78 -16.60 5.86
N ASP A 211 16.15 -16.38 4.71
CA ASP A 211 16.76 -16.49 3.38
C ASP A 211 16.85 -15.14 2.65
N ALA A 212 16.64 -14.06 3.37
CA ALA A 212 16.66 -12.72 2.82
C ALA A 212 17.52 -11.76 3.64
N HIS A 213 18.13 -10.82 2.93
CA HIS A 213 18.95 -9.75 3.51
C HIS A 213 18.52 -8.40 2.96
N VAL A 214 18.50 -7.40 3.84
CA VAL A 214 18.15 -6.01 3.48
C VAL A 214 19.34 -5.12 3.85
N PHE A 215 19.80 -4.31 2.90
CA PHE A 215 20.96 -3.43 3.06
C PHE A 215 20.62 -2.03 2.61
N VAL A 216 21.17 -1.03 3.30
CA VAL A 216 21.29 0.32 2.77
C VAL A 216 22.69 0.46 2.18
N ALA A 217 22.78 0.89 0.92
CA ALA A 217 24.04 0.94 0.18
C ALA A 217 24.15 2.22 -0.66
N THR A 218 25.38 2.58 -0.98
CA THR A 218 25.69 3.62 -1.94
C THR A 218 26.38 2.99 -3.16
N ARG A 219 26.21 3.60 -4.32
CA ARG A 219 26.84 3.13 -5.55
C ARG A 219 28.31 3.59 -5.63
N SER A 220 29.22 2.70 -5.99
CA SER A 220 30.66 2.99 -6.09
C SER A 220 31.09 3.59 -7.44
N GLY A 221 30.15 3.94 -8.31
CA GLY A 221 30.43 4.63 -9.58
C GLY A 221 30.61 3.73 -10.82
N LEU A 222 30.77 2.40 -10.67
CA LEU A 222 30.84 1.48 -11.80
C LEU A 222 29.45 1.25 -12.42
N GLY A 223 29.37 1.22 -13.73
CA GLY A 223 28.14 1.00 -14.51
C GLY A 223 27.27 2.25 -14.63
N ASP A 224 26.32 2.20 -15.54
CA ASP A 224 25.35 3.29 -15.78
C ASP A 224 24.11 3.12 -14.88
N VAL A 225 23.83 4.14 -14.08
CA VAL A 225 22.66 4.14 -13.17
C VAL A 225 21.35 4.19 -13.95
N ARG A 226 21.29 4.88 -15.07
CA ARG A 226 20.08 4.95 -15.89
C ARG A 226 19.76 3.61 -16.55
N ALA A 227 20.79 2.91 -17.03
CA ALA A 227 20.63 1.55 -17.55
C ALA A 227 20.15 0.58 -16.46
N MET A 228 20.67 0.69 -15.23
CA MET A 228 20.22 -0.09 -14.08
C MET A 228 18.75 0.19 -13.74
N VAL A 229 18.36 1.46 -13.73
CA VAL A 229 16.96 1.87 -13.49
C VAL A 229 16.04 1.34 -14.57
N ALA A 230 16.40 1.48 -15.85
CA ALA A 230 15.62 0.98 -16.98
C ALA A 230 15.48 -0.57 -16.96
N ALA A 231 16.48 -1.28 -16.43
CA ALA A 231 16.40 -2.73 -16.26
C ALA A 231 15.50 -3.14 -15.08
N ALA A 232 15.45 -2.32 -14.02
CA ALA A 232 14.71 -2.61 -12.80
C ALA A 232 13.21 -2.28 -12.90
N TRP A 233 12.84 -1.22 -13.63
CA TRP A 233 11.47 -0.74 -13.80
C TRP A 233 11.12 -0.49 -15.26
N ASP A 234 9.91 -0.82 -15.64
CA ASP A 234 9.35 -0.49 -16.95
C ASP A 234 8.76 0.93 -16.91
N LEU A 235 9.66 1.94 -16.89
CA LEU A 235 9.26 3.33 -16.83
C LEU A 235 8.54 3.79 -18.09
N ALA A 236 8.81 3.18 -19.25
CA ALA A 236 8.14 3.53 -20.51
C ALA A 236 6.65 3.18 -20.45
N ALA A 237 6.30 2.02 -19.88
CA ALA A 237 4.91 1.64 -19.71
C ALA A 237 4.16 2.53 -18.69
N VAL A 238 4.87 3.09 -17.70
CA VAL A 238 4.28 4.05 -16.76
C VAL A 238 4.07 5.40 -17.43
N GLU A 239 5.06 5.87 -18.20
CA GLU A 239 4.99 7.12 -18.97
C GLU A 239 3.81 7.12 -19.93
N GLU A 240 3.65 6.06 -20.72
CA GLU A 240 2.49 5.90 -21.63
C GLU A 240 1.15 6.04 -20.90
N GLN A 241 1.04 5.50 -19.69
CA GLN A 241 -0.19 5.61 -18.89
C GLN A 241 -0.42 7.04 -18.39
N TYR A 242 0.63 7.79 -18.07
CA TYR A 242 0.51 9.21 -17.74
C TYR A 242 0.10 10.05 -18.94
N GLU A 243 0.67 9.80 -20.11
CA GLU A 243 0.28 10.49 -21.34
C GLU A 243 -1.20 10.23 -21.68
N GLN A 244 -1.66 8.97 -21.59
CA GLN A 244 -3.07 8.62 -21.76
C GLN A 244 -3.98 9.34 -20.76
N PHE A 245 -3.58 9.38 -19.48
CA PHE A 245 -4.32 10.13 -18.45
C PHE A 245 -4.41 11.62 -18.77
N ILE A 246 -3.31 12.22 -19.19
CA ILE A 246 -3.26 13.64 -19.56
C ILE A 246 -4.15 13.90 -20.77
N GLU A 247 -4.10 13.06 -21.78
CA GLU A 247 -4.94 13.18 -22.99
C GLU A 247 -6.43 13.12 -22.62
N GLU A 248 -6.82 12.16 -21.79
CA GLU A 248 -8.23 11.96 -21.38
C GLU A 248 -8.79 13.13 -20.56
N PHE A 249 -7.98 13.70 -19.64
CA PHE A 249 -8.48 14.67 -18.66
C PHE A 249 -8.04 16.12 -18.90
N ARG A 250 -7.22 16.41 -19.90
CA ARG A 250 -6.80 17.80 -20.22
C ARG A 250 -7.98 18.65 -20.67
N ASP A 251 -8.72 18.19 -21.68
CA ASP A 251 -9.85 18.88 -22.27
C ASP A 251 -11.06 17.94 -22.37
N PRO A 252 -11.63 17.56 -21.22
CA PRO A 252 -12.68 16.56 -21.21
C PRO A 252 -13.95 17.11 -21.89
N ALA A 253 -14.59 16.29 -22.70
CA ALA A 253 -15.87 16.63 -23.34
C ALA A 253 -16.93 17.00 -22.28
N PRO A 254 -17.94 17.86 -22.54
CA PRO A 254 -19.03 18.17 -21.62
C PRO A 254 -19.72 16.90 -21.12
N GLY A 255 -19.98 16.76 -19.81
CA GLY A 255 -20.55 15.56 -19.25
C GLY A 255 -20.99 15.74 -17.80
N ASP A 256 -21.51 14.67 -17.22
CA ASP A 256 -21.98 14.63 -15.84
C ASP A 256 -20.79 14.77 -14.87
N VAL A 257 -20.89 15.72 -13.93
CA VAL A 257 -19.80 16.04 -13.00
C VAL A 257 -19.47 14.89 -12.05
N LEU A 258 -20.50 14.12 -11.63
CA LEU A 258 -20.31 12.98 -10.74
C LEU A 258 -19.60 11.84 -11.47
N ALA A 259 -20.01 11.53 -12.71
CA ALA A 259 -19.36 10.51 -13.53
C ALA A 259 -17.89 10.86 -13.76
N ARG A 260 -17.60 12.10 -14.14
CA ARG A 260 -16.22 12.59 -14.36
C ARG A 260 -15.35 12.53 -13.13
N GLN A 261 -15.89 12.88 -11.96
CA GLN A 261 -15.15 12.77 -10.71
C GLN A 261 -14.77 11.31 -10.42
N VAL A 262 -15.72 10.38 -10.63
CA VAL A 262 -15.45 8.95 -10.47
C VAL A 262 -14.42 8.45 -11.47
N GLU A 263 -14.53 8.81 -12.75
CA GLU A 263 -13.59 8.43 -13.81
C GLU A 263 -12.18 8.96 -13.53
N LEU A 264 -12.06 10.23 -13.16
CA LEU A 264 -10.80 10.87 -12.81
C LEU A 264 -10.08 10.13 -11.66
N VAL A 265 -10.79 9.92 -10.55
CA VAL A 265 -10.20 9.24 -9.38
C VAL A 265 -9.93 7.77 -9.70
N HIS A 266 -10.79 7.12 -10.50
CA HIS A 266 -10.60 5.75 -10.93
C HIS A 266 -9.36 5.58 -11.81
N ALA A 267 -9.12 6.50 -12.73
CA ALA A 267 -7.92 6.51 -13.57
C ALA A 267 -6.66 6.82 -12.73
N TRP A 268 -6.74 7.80 -11.81
CA TRP A 268 -5.60 8.23 -11.01
C TRP A 268 -5.14 7.21 -9.97
N ARG A 269 -6.07 6.52 -9.28
CA ARG A 269 -5.77 5.63 -8.15
C ARG A 269 -4.82 4.46 -8.46
N ARG A 270 -4.52 4.20 -9.73
CA ARG A 270 -3.57 3.14 -10.15
C ARG A 270 -2.12 3.59 -10.02
N PHE A 271 -1.84 4.89 -10.21
CA PHE A 271 -0.47 5.40 -10.26
C PHE A 271 0.35 5.14 -8.99
N PRO A 272 -0.16 5.31 -7.76
CA PRO A 272 0.57 4.93 -6.55
C PRO A 272 1.02 3.47 -6.48
N SER A 273 0.48 2.60 -7.36
CA SER A 273 0.81 1.18 -7.40
C SER A 273 1.71 0.77 -8.57
N ILE A 274 1.80 1.61 -9.60
CA ILE A 274 2.59 1.32 -10.80
C ILE A 274 3.80 2.23 -10.96
N ASP A 275 3.72 3.47 -10.46
CA ASP A 275 4.85 4.40 -10.43
C ASP A 275 5.70 4.10 -9.18
N PRO A 276 6.99 3.77 -9.35
CA PRO A 276 7.90 3.52 -8.25
C PRO A 276 8.27 4.78 -7.45
N ALA A 277 7.74 5.95 -7.81
CA ALA A 277 8.03 7.26 -7.21
C ALA A 277 9.53 7.55 -7.14
N LEU A 278 10.26 7.26 -8.23
CA LEU A 278 11.70 7.46 -8.27
C LEU A 278 12.06 8.95 -8.10
N PRO A 279 13.19 9.25 -7.45
CA PRO A 279 13.77 10.58 -7.44
C PRO A 279 13.94 11.14 -8.84
N ARG A 280 13.81 12.45 -8.98
CA ARG A 280 13.85 13.14 -10.28
C ARG A 280 15.13 12.86 -11.08
N GLU A 281 16.26 12.69 -10.39
CA GLU A 281 17.56 12.40 -10.97
C GLU A 281 17.63 11.04 -11.67
N LEU A 282 16.76 10.13 -11.30
CA LEU A 282 16.68 8.76 -11.83
C LEU A 282 15.62 8.61 -12.93
N LEU A 283 14.77 9.62 -13.12
CA LEU A 283 13.71 9.60 -14.12
C LEU A 283 14.20 10.02 -15.51
N PRO A 284 13.50 9.64 -16.58
CA PRO A 284 13.72 10.18 -17.91
C PRO A 284 13.60 11.70 -17.93
N ALA A 285 14.31 12.37 -18.84
CA ALA A 285 14.30 13.83 -18.96
C ALA A 285 12.90 14.42 -19.25
N ARG A 286 12.05 13.65 -19.90
CA ARG A 286 10.63 13.96 -20.10
C ARG A 286 9.82 12.94 -19.32
N TRP A 287 9.36 13.34 -18.13
CA TRP A 287 8.51 12.51 -17.27
C TRP A 287 7.19 13.22 -17.02
N SER A 288 6.12 12.66 -17.57
CA SER A 288 4.78 13.26 -17.54
C SER A 288 4.08 13.12 -16.19
N GLY A 289 4.64 12.35 -15.25
CA GLY A 289 4.02 12.10 -13.94
C GLY A 289 3.72 13.37 -13.14
N LEU A 290 4.60 14.38 -13.18
CA LEU A 290 4.36 15.67 -12.51
C LEU A 290 3.21 16.46 -13.15
N ASP A 291 3.13 16.47 -14.46
CA ASP A 291 2.06 17.16 -15.17
C ASP A 291 0.72 16.44 -14.97
N ALA A 292 0.73 15.11 -14.97
CA ALA A 292 -0.44 14.31 -14.65
C ALA A 292 -0.93 14.55 -13.20
N ALA A 293 0.00 14.63 -12.22
CA ALA A 293 -0.35 14.91 -10.83
C ALA A 293 -0.97 16.31 -10.66
N ARG A 294 -0.41 17.33 -11.32
CA ARG A 294 -0.98 18.68 -11.32
C ARG A 294 -2.37 18.71 -11.97
N LEU A 295 -2.51 18.02 -13.10
CA LEU A 295 -3.80 17.92 -13.79
C LEU A 295 -4.84 17.22 -12.91
N PHE A 296 -4.48 16.10 -12.26
CA PHE A 296 -5.36 15.43 -11.31
C PHE A 296 -5.81 16.35 -10.20
N ALA A 297 -4.88 17.03 -9.53
CA ALA A 297 -5.18 17.94 -8.43
C ALA A 297 -6.12 19.08 -8.87
N ASP A 298 -5.86 19.71 -10.02
CA ASP A 298 -6.70 20.78 -10.57
C ASP A 298 -8.12 20.29 -10.89
N ARG A 299 -8.25 19.16 -11.58
CA ARG A 299 -9.55 18.60 -11.96
C ARG A 299 -10.33 18.12 -10.75
N HIS A 300 -9.67 17.41 -9.82
CA HIS A 300 -10.29 16.96 -8.59
C HIS A 300 -10.82 18.14 -7.75
N GLN A 301 -10.04 19.20 -7.59
CA GLN A 301 -10.45 20.41 -6.88
C GLN A 301 -11.68 21.07 -7.52
N ARG A 302 -11.70 21.14 -8.85
CA ARG A 302 -12.82 21.80 -9.59
C ARG A 302 -14.12 21.00 -9.51
N TRP A 303 -14.05 19.67 -9.55
CA TRP A 303 -15.27 18.85 -9.71
C TRP A 303 -15.77 18.27 -8.40
N SER A 304 -14.91 18.06 -7.41
CA SER A 304 -15.26 17.34 -6.19
C SER A 304 -16.43 17.98 -5.42
N GLY A 305 -16.52 19.29 -5.37
CA GLY A 305 -17.61 20.01 -4.69
C GLY A 305 -18.98 19.70 -5.30
N ASP A 306 -19.12 19.93 -6.60
CA ASP A 306 -20.37 19.70 -7.33
C ASP A 306 -20.71 18.21 -7.40
N ALA A 307 -19.72 17.34 -7.56
CA ALA A 307 -19.92 15.89 -7.57
C ALA A 307 -20.46 15.39 -6.21
N ARG A 308 -19.96 15.92 -5.08
CA ARG A 308 -20.48 15.58 -3.75
C ARG A 308 -21.90 16.08 -3.53
N LEU A 309 -22.23 17.28 -4.01
CA LEU A 309 -23.59 17.79 -3.96
C LEU A 309 -24.55 16.91 -4.76
N GLU A 310 -24.14 16.48 -5.94
CA GLU A 310 -24.94 15.60 -6.78
C GLU A 310 -25.08 14.19 -6.18
N TRP A 311 -24.02 13.63 -5.63
CA TRP A 311 -24.08 12.37 -4.88
C TRP A 311 -25.06 12.47 -3.71
N LYS A 312 -25.01 13.56 -2.93
CA LYS A 312 -25.93 13.79 -1.82
C LYS A 312 -27.38 13.82 -2.30
N ARG A 313 -27.69 14.55 -3.39
CA ARG A 313 -29.04 14.57 -3.97
C ARG A 313 -29.53 13.17 -4.33
N LEU A 314 -28.70 12.35 -5.00
CA LEU A 314 -29.06 10.98 -5.35
C LEU A 314 -29.31 10.13 -4.09
N ASN A 315 -28.53 10.32 -3.05
CA ASN A 315 -28.65 9.57 -1.81
C ASN A 315 -29.82 10.02 -0.93
N ASP A 316 -30.20 11.31 -0.99
CA ASP A 316 -31.38 11.84 -0.28
C ASP A 316 -32.71 11.41 -0.94
N LEU A 317 -32.70 11.16 -2.23
CA LEU A 317 -33.86 10.66 -3.00
C LEU A 317 -34.06 9.14 -2.87
N GLY A 318 -33.07 8.43 -2.32
CA GLY A 318 -32.98 6.96 -2.24
C GLY A 318 -33.68 6.27 -1.08
#